data_b5e0ceccca65a088540ce5f27bd32eb8
#
_entry.id   b5e0ceccca65a088540ce5f27bd32eb8
#
_cell.length_a   1.000
_cell.length_b   1.000
_cell.length_c   1.000
_cell.angle_alpha   90.00
_cell.angle_beta   90.00
_cell.angle_gamma   90.00
#
_symmetry.space_group_name_H-M   'P 1'
#
loop_
_entity.id
_entity.type
_entity.pdbx_description
1 polymer ?
#
loop_
_entity_poly.entity_id
_entity_poly.type
_entity_poly.pdbx_seq_one_letter_code
_entity_poly.pdbx_strand_id
1 'polypeptide(L)' 'MTQDEKWQARYEEVVAFIETNKRNPSKHRIEEHLKLNWIKHNRKLLNADKLKLERVEAFNWLLELIENNKRLNQYL' A
#
# COMPACT_ATOMS: atom_id res chain seq x y z
N MET A 1 0.48 -10.38 -18.93
CA MET A 1 0.89 -10.31 -17.50
C MET A 1 0.06 -11.24 -16.65
N THR A 2 0.70 -11.95 -15.76
CA THR A 2 -0.01 -12.76 -14.76
C THR A 2 -0.56 -11.85 -13.66
N GLN A 3 -1.48 -12.39 -12.86
CA GLN A 3 -2.01 -11.64 -11.72
C GLN A 3 -0.93 -11.30 -10.70
N ASP A 4 0.03 -12.20 -10.51
CA ASP A 4 1.15 -11.96 -9.58
C ASP A 4 2.04 -10.81 -10.06
N GLU A 5 2.30 -10.75 -11.35
CA GLU A 5 3.08 -9.64 -11.93
C GLU A 5 2.34 -8.31 -11.79
N LYS A 6 1.03 -8.31 -12.01
CA LYS A 6 0.21 -7.10 -11.83
C LYS A 6 0.22 -6.64 -10.38
N TRP A 7 0.08 -7.59 -9.45
CA TRP A 7 0.11 -7.26 -8.02
C TRP A 7 1.45 -6.66 -7.63
N GLN A 8 2.53 -7.28 -8.09
CA GLN A 8 3.90 -6.81 -7.80
C GLN A 8 4.14 -5.42 -8.37
N ALA A 9 3.68 -5.16 -9.59
CA ALA A 9 3.82 -3.85 -10.23
C ALA A 9 3.09 -2.77 -9.42
N ARG A 10 1.87 -3.04 -8.97
CA ARG A 10 1.11 -2.11 -8.14
C ARG A 10 1.78 -1.88 -6.79
N TYR A 11 2.27 -2.95 -6.18
CA TYR A 11 3.00 -2.86 -4.91
C TYR A 11 4.21 -1.94 -5.05
N GLU A 12 5.01 -2.13 -6.08
CA GLU A 12 6.18 -1.29 -6.34
C GLU A 12 5.81 0.17 -6.60
N GLU A 13 4.72 0.42 -7.32
CA GLU A 13 4.23 1.78 -7.55
C GLU A 13 3.86 2.47 -6.24
N VAL A 14 3.14 1.76 -5.36
CA VAL A 14 2.72 2.30 -4.07
C VAL A 14 3.92 2.59 -3.19
N VAL A 15 4.86 1.66 -3.10
CA VAL A 15 6.07 1.83 -2.30
C VAL A 15 6.89 3.01 -2.82
N ALA A 16 7.10 3.09 -4.13
CA ALA A 16 7.86 4.18 -4.75
C ALA A 16 7.20 5.52 -4.48
N PHE A 17 5.87 5.59 -4.57
CA PHE A 17 5.13 6.82 -4.28
C PHE A 17 5.38 7.28 -2.84
N ILE A 18 5.23 6.37 -1.88
CA ILE A 18 5.39 6.69 -0.46
C ILE A 18 6.82 7.14 -0.16
N GLU A 19 7.81 6.44 -0.69
CA GLU A 19 9.22 6.77 -0.47
C GLU A 19 9.62 8.09 -1.12
N THR A 20 9.11 8.36 -2.32
CA THR A 20 9.43 9.59 -3.06
C THR A 20 8.78 10.81 -2.43
N ASN A 21 7.52 10.70 -2.06
CA ASN A 21 6.74 11.83 -1.54
C ASN A 21 6.79 11.98 -0.02
N LYS A 22 7.31 10.97 0.67
CA LYS A 22 7.40 10.95 2.14
C LYS A 22 6.05 11.12 2.82
N ARG A 23 4.97 10.66 2.17
CA ARG A 23 3.62 10.70 2.70
C ARG A 23 2.77 9.58 2.12
N ASN A 24 1.67 9.28 2.79
CA ASN A 24 0.73 8.27 2.32
C ASN A 24 -0.15 8.80 1.20
N PRO A 25 -0.69 7.91 0.33
CA PRO A 25 -1.64 8.33 -0.69
C PRO A 25 -2.86 9.01 -0.09
N SER A 26 -3.35 10.05 -0.74
CA SER A 26 -4.49 10.83 -0.28
C SER A 26 -5.76 10.48 -1.07
N LYS A 27 -6.89 10.45 -0.39
CA LYS A 27 -8.19 10.25 -1.03
C LYS A 27 -8.65 11.48 -1.82
N HIS A 28 -8.01 12.62 -1.61
CA HIS A 28 -8.40 13.88 -2.24
C HIS A 28 -7.82 14.08 -3.65
N ARG A 29 -6.87 13.24 -4.04
CA ARG A 29 -6.27 13.28 -5.38
C ARG A 29 -6.61 12.01 -6.15
N ILE A 30 -7.10 12.17 -7.38
CA ILE A 30 -7.56 11.04 -8.21
C ILE A 30 -6.46 10.00 -8.40
N GLU A 31 -5.25 10.44 -8.73
CA GLU A 31 -4.12 9.54 -8.95
C GLU A 31 -3.75 8.73 -7.71
N GLU A 32 -3.80 9.38 -6.56
CA GLU A 32 -3.47 8.75 -5.29
C GLU A 32 -4.62 7.89 -4.76
N HIS A 33 -5.84 8.23 -5.14
CA HIS A 33 -7.03 7.49 -4.74
C HIS A 33 -6.98 6.03 -5.22
N LEU A 34 -6.49 5.80 -6.44
CA LEU A 34 -6.34 4.44 -6.97
C LEU A 34 -5.36 3.62 -6.12
N LYS A 35 -4.26 4.24 -5.70
CA LYS A 35 -3.28 3.60 -4.82
C LYS A 35 -3.88 3.29 -3.45
N LEU A 36 -4.63 4.22 -2.91
CA LEU A 36 -5.30 4.05 -1.63
C LEU A 36 -6.32 2.92 -1.67
N ASN A 37 -7.11 2.84 -2.76
CA ASN A 37 -8.09 1.77 -2.95
C ASN A 37 -7.41 0.40 -3.04
N TRP A 38 -6.27 0.32 -3.71
CA TRP A 38 -5.49 -0.91 -3.78
C TRP A 38 -5.03 -1.35 -2.38
N ILE A 39 -4.56 -0.43 -1.58
CA ILE A 39 -4.14 -0.70 -0.20
C ILE A 39 -5.32 -1.21 0.62
N LYS A 40 -6.46 -0.53 0.56
CA LYS A 40 -7.66 -0.92 1.29
C LYS A 40 -8.16 -2.31 0.88
N HIS A 41 -8.16 -2.59 -0.42
CA HIS A 41 -8.58 -3.89 -0.95
C HIS A 41 -7.70 -5.01 -0.41
N ASN A 42 -6.38 -4.84 -0.47
CA ASN A 42 -5.44 -5.86 0.02
C ASN A 42 -5.49 -6.01 1.54
N ARG A 43 -5.70 -4.93 2.28
CA ARG A 43 -5.90 -5.00 3.72
C ARG A 43 -7.13 -5.84 4.07
N LYS A 44 -8.19 -5.67 3.31
CA LYS A 44 -9.41 -6.46 3.48
C LYS A 44 -9.15 -7.94 3.23
N LEU A 45 -8.41 -8.26 2.18
CA LEU A 45 -8.01 -9.64 1.89
C LEU A 45 -7.13 -10.22 2.99
N LEU A 46 -6.20 -9.44 3.51
CA LEU A 46 -5.33 -9.86 4.59
C LEU A 46 -6.12 -10.19 5.86
N ASN A 47 -7.07 -9.32 6.23
CA ASN A 47 -7.90 -9.52 7.41
C ASN A 47 -8.84 -10.73 7.27
N ALA A 48 -9.20 -11.09 6.05
CA ALA A 48 -10.06 -12.25 5.77
C ALA A 48 -9.26 -13.53 5.51
N ASP A 49 -7.93 -13.50 5.67
CA ASP A 49 -7.02 -14.62 5.37
C ASP A 49 -7.10 -15.09 3.92
N LYS A 50 -7.43 -14.18 3.01
CA LYS A 50 -7.54 -14.48 1.58
C LYS A 50 -6.34 -13.99 0.77
N LEU A 51 -5.40 -13.28 1.38
CA LEU A 51 -4.21 -12.82 0.70
C LEU A 51 -3.20 -13.96 0.61
N LYS A 52 -2.55 -14.11 -0.55
CA LYS A 52 -1.53 -15.15 -0.74
C LYS A 52 -0.38 -14.96 0.25
N LEU A 53 0.13 -16.06 0.78
CA LEU A 53 1.20 -16.03 1.78
C LEU A 53 2.40 -15.22 1.32
N GLU A 54 2.78 -15.36 0.05
CA GLU A 54 3.88 -14.62 -0.55
C GLU A 54 3.70 -13.11 -0.50
N ARG A 55 2.43 -12.68 -0.57
CA ARG A 55 2.07 -11.27 -0.55
C ARG A 55 1.92 -10.71 0.85
N VAL A 56 1.65 -11.58 1.83
CA VAL A 56 1.43 -11.17 3.22
C VAL A 56 2.66 -10.46 3.79
N GLU A 57 3.85 -11.03 3.62
CA GLU A 57 5.07 -10.42 4.14
C GLU A 57 5.34 -9.06 3.51
N ALA A 58 5.24 -8.99 2.18
CA ALA A 58 5.45 -7.74 1.45
C ALA A 58 4.44 -6.68 1.86
N PHE A 59 3.17 -7.08 1.97
CA PHE A 59 2.11 -6.15 2.33
C PHE A 59 2.23 -5.68 3.78
N ASN A 60 2.65 -6.54 4.70
CA ASN A 60 2.90 -6.15 6.09
C ASN A 60 4.01 -5.10 6.18
N TRP A 61 5.06 -5.26 5.38
CA TRP A 61 6.13 -4.26 5.31
C TRP A 61 5.58 -2.90 4.84
N LEU A 62 4.71 -2.93 3.82
CA LEU A 62 4.07 -1.72 3.32
C LEU A 62 3.19 -1.06 4.39
N LEU A 63 2.44 -1.86 5.16
CA LEU A 63 1.61 -1.34 6.24
C LEU A 63 2.44 -0.69 7.34
N GLU A 64 3.60 -1.24 7.65
CA GLU A 64 4.53 -0.63 8.61
C GLU A 64 5.04 0.72 8.09
N LEU A 65 5.37 0.79 6.81
CA LEU A 65 5.81 2.04 6.18
C LEU A 65 4.71 3.11 6.26
N ILE A 66 3.47 2.72 5.97
CA ILE A 66 2.32 3.62 6.06
C ILE A 66 2.14 4.11 7.50
N GLU A 67 2.24 3.22 8.47
CA GLU A 67 2.08 3.54 9.88
C GLU A 67 3.16 4.50 10.37
N ASN A 68 4.40 4.28 9.94
CA ASN A 68 5.51 5.18 10.27
C ASN A 68 5.28 6.58 9.71
N ASN A 69 4.76 6.68 8.50
CA ASN A 69 4.44 7.98 7.90
C ASN A 69 3.33 8.70 8.66
N LYS A 70 2.33 7.97 9.14
CA LYS A 70 1.26 8.55 9.96
C LYS A 70 1.80 9.11 11.26
N ARG A 71 2.71 8.39 11.91
CA ARG A 71 3.34 8.85 13.16
C ARG A 71 4.13 10.12 12.96
N LEU A 72 4.92 10.18 11.87
CA LEU A 72 5.72 11.36 11.55
C LEU A 72 4.81 12.56 11.28
N ASN A 73 3.70 12.35 10.57
CA ASN A 73 2.79 13.43 10.24
C ASN A 73 1.97 13.93 11.42
N GLN A 74 1.82 13.15 12.47
CA GLN A 74 1.11 13.57 13.68
C GLN A 74 1.83 14.71 14.42
N TYR A 75 3.12 14.83 14.24
CA TYR A 75 3.93 15.83 14.91
C TYR A 75 4.21 17.08 14.05
N LEU A 76 3.63 17.11 12.87
CA LEU A 76 3.72 18.24 11.97
C LEU A 76 2.43 19.04 12.00
#